data_d5a0ea7825376b4a5d0c68efa1dd71ef
#
_entry.id   d5a0ea7825376b4a5d0c68efa1dd71ef
#
_cell.length_a   1.000
_cell.length_b   1.000
_cell.length_c   1.000
_cell.angle_alpha   90.00
_cell.angle_beta   90.00
_cell.angle_gamma   90.00
#
_symmetry.space_group_name_H-M   'P 1'
#
loop_
_entity.id
_entity.type
_entity.pdbx_description
1 polymer ?
#
loop_
_entity_poly.entity_id
_entity_poly.type
_entity_poly.pdbx_seq_one_letter_code
_entity_poly.pdbx_strand_id
1 'polypeptide(L)'
;MKNYQPDYYNNFKCIADKCSITCCQEWKIAVDDATNRKWKKLSADKVSGKSDNLSSYTCHKDGSLVIKLDEKHRCPFLSKDKLCHLVMTYSDEVLSETCALFPREIHRFSTHEERTLMPCCPAVIDLWCEKPVTFPGISEPRNNLSMAFSIRDNLIKLISDQGLSVEQALLDGLYILLELHKNQPITNAHIQEYFSDQTLNELNTAMEDIHIPYEDTFIECNELLQDLSVNYRKEGLYTAFLQPVLTEACRYSNIYSQSDNNSMSLTLQTLQKQFCSMLADYDIVFRNYLANELFSDLISPEASSTKKIIEHMIIKMQWIMIEYTAIRQSLFLWYSHNA
;
A
#
# COMPACT_ATOMS: atom_id res chain seq x y z
N MET A 1 20.31 18.59 -1.76
CA MET A 1 20.11 17.19 -2.13
C MET A 1 19.11 17.18 -3.28
N LYS A 2 19.26 16.32 -4.27
CA LYS A 2 18.33 16.21 -5.41
C LYS A 2 17.07 15.48 -4.94
N ASN A 3 15.87 15.93 -5.37
CA ASN A 3 14.61 15.31 -4.98
C ASN A 3 13.97 14.66 -6.21
N TYR A 4 13.55 13.41 -6.06
CA TYR A 4 12.77 12.67 -7.05
C TYR A 4 11.38 12.40 -6.49
N GLN A 5 10.35 12.69 -7.26
CA GLN A 5 8.96 12.51 -6.87
C GLN A 5 8.08 12.32 -8.11
N PRO A 6 7.00 11.54 -8.03
CA PRO A 6 6.06 11.36 -9.12
C PRO A 6 5.31 12.66 -9.43
N ASP A 7 4.75 12.75 -10.64
CA ASP A 7 4.11 13.96 -11.17
C ASP A 7 2.89 14.42 -10.37
N TYR A 8 2.21 13.51 -9.66
CA TYR A 8 1.05 13.82 -8.82
C TYR A 8 1.41 14.37 -7.43
N TYR A 9 2.65 14.22 -6.97
CA TYR A 9 3.04 14.52 -5.57
C TYR A 9 2.69 15.95 -5.15
N ASN A 10 2.94 16.92 -5.99
CA ASN A 10 2.67 18.34 -5.71
C ASN A 10 1.19 18.70 -5.84
N ASN A 11 0.37 17.85 -6.45
CA ASN A 11 -1.06 18.09 -6.62
C ASN A 11 -1.85 17.68 -5.37
N PHE A 12 -1.24 16.93 -4.46
CA PHE A 12 -1.89 16.49 -3.23
C PHE A 12 -2.29 17.67 -2.35
N LYS A 13 -3.58 17.65 -1.98
CA LYS A 13 -4.17 18.54 -0.97
C LYS A 13 -5.05 17.70 -0.05
N CYS A 14 -4.86 17.87 1.27
CA CYS A 14 -5.73 17.23 2.24
C CYS A 14 -7.16 17.77 2.08
N ILE A 15 -8.15 16.85 1.97
CA ILE A 15 -9.56 17.19 1.81
C ILE A 15 -10.30 17.32 3.16
N ALA A 16 -9.58 17.18 4.27
CA ALA A 16 -10.02 17.42 5.64
C ALA A 16 -11.40 16.80 5.98
N ASP A 17 -12.41 17.61 6.26
CA ASP A 17 -13.77 17.21 6.61
C ASP A 17 -14.50 16.41 5.53
N LYS A 18 -14.09 16.55 4.27
CA LYS A 18 -14.63 15.80 3.12
C LYS A 18 -14.08 14.39 2.99
N CYS A 19 -13.09 14.02 3.82
CA CYS A 19 -12.46 12.71 3.74
C CYS A 19 -13.44 11.60 4.13
N SER A 20 -13.56 10.55 3.31
CA SER A 20 -14.38 9.37 3.61
C SER A 20 -13.86 8.63 4.83
N ILE A 21 -12.53 8.50 4.94
CA ILE A 21 -11.81 7.88 6.06
C ILE A 21 -10.87 8.94 6.62
N THR A 22 -10.89 9.16 7.95
CA THR A 22 -9.96 10.11 8.58
C THR A 22 -8.65 9.44 8.99
N CYS A 23 -7.53 10.12 8.77
CA CYS A 23 -6.21 9.70 9.27
C CYS A 23 -6.04 9.93 10.80
N CYS A 24 -7.07 10.41 11.49
CA CYS A 24 -7.08 10.63 12.93
C CYS A 24 -7.70 9.46 13.72
N GLN A 25 -7.69 8.24 13.18
CA GLN A 25 -8.24 7.06 13.83
C GLN A 25 -7.54 5.76 13.39
N GLU A 26 -7.65 4.74 14.23
CA GLU A 26 -7.38 3.32 13.94
C GLU A 26 -5.93 2.98 13.59
N TRP A 27 -4.98 3.88 13.80
CA TRP A 27 -3.57 3.60 13.63
C TRP A 27 -2.69 4.30 14.67
N LYS A 28 -1.43 3.90 14.74
CA LYS A 28 -0.43 4.37 15.70
C LYS A 28 0.16 5.71 15.24
N ILE A 29 -0.34 6.81 15.81
CA ILE A 29 0.11 8.17 15.47
C ILE A 29 1.29 8.54 16.39
N ALA A 30 2.50 8.49 15.86
CA ALA A 30 3.70 8.81 16.61
C ALA A 30 3.82 10.31 16.94
N VAL A 31 4.39 10.59 18.13
CA VAL A 31 4.71 11.95 18.58
C VAL A 31 6.20 12.04 18.85
N ASP A 32 6.89 12.81 18.03
CA ASP A 32 8.31 13.03 18.16
C ASP A 32 8.68 13.85 19.43
N ASP A 33 9.92 13.72 19.88
CA ASP A 33 10.38 14.38 21.11
C ASP A 33 10.30 15.91 21.08
N ALA A 34 10.51 16.52 19.93
CA ALA A 34 10.43 17.96 19.76
C ALA A 34 9.00 18.45 19.95
N THR A 35 8.05 17.76 19.32
CA THR A 35 6.62 18.00 19.48
C THR A 35 6.18 17.77 20.93
N ASN A 36 6.60 16.68 21.57
CA ASN A 36 6.23 16.41 22.95
C ASN A 36 6.74 17.50 23.90
N ARG A 37 7.97 18.00 23.72
CA ARG A 37 8.49 19.15 24.49
C ARG A 37 7.67 20.42 24.29
N LYS A 38 7.17 20.67 23.07
CA LYS A 38 6.27 21.78 22.75
C LYS A 38 4.91 21.57 23.44
N TRP A 39 4.34 20.38 23.36
CA TRP A 39 3.04 20.03 23.94
C TRP A 39 3.00 20.14 25.47
N LYS A 40 4.10 19.86 26.17
CA LYS A 40 4.21 20.09 27.64
C LYS A 40 4.00 21.55 28.06
N LYS A 41 4.17 22.49 27.14
CA LYS A 41 4.04 23.93 27.39
C LYS A 41 2.70 24.52 26.93
N LEU A 42 1.89 23.74 26.20
CA LEU A 42 0.62 24.18 25.65
C LEU A 42 -0.55 23.62 26.46
N SER A 43 -1.50 24.49 26.82
CA SER A 43 -2.70 24.09 27.54
C SER A 43 -3.64 23.28 26.65
N ALA A 44 -4.25 22.24 27.19
CA ALA A 44 -5.28 21.49 26.51
C ALA A 44 -6.70 22.09 26.67
N ASP A 45 -6.87 23.13 27.50
CA ASP A 45 -8.19 23.72 27.83
C ASP A 45 -8.99 24.10 26.60
N LYS A 46 -8.34 24.75 25.63
CA LYS A 46 -8.96 25.21 24.39
C LYS A 46 -9.33 24.08 23.42
N VAL A 47 -8.77 22.89 23.62
CA VAL A 47 -8.88 21.74 22.72
C VAL A 47 -9.85 20.69 23.28
N SER A 48 -9.80 20.46 24.59
CA SER A 48 -10.55 19.39 25.26
C SER A 48 -11.35 19.83 26.50
N GLY A 49 -11.24 21.10 26.90
CA GLY A 49 -11.88 21.63 28.11
C GLY A 49 -11.27 21.13 29.43
N LYS A 50 -10.09 20.46 29.37
CA LYS A 50 -9.38 19.97 30.57
C LYS A 50 -8.17 20.84 30.85
N SER A 51 -7.91 21.13 32.14
CA SER A 51 -6.77 21.98 32.57
C SER A 51 -5.40 21.31 32.52
N ASP A 52 -5.23 20.34 31.65
CA ASP A 52 -3.97 19.63 31.40
C ASP A 52 -3.16 20.29 30.26
N ASN A 53 -1.96 19.80 30.01
CA ASN A 53 -1.20 20.15 28.81
C ASN A 53 -1.44 19.11 27.70
N LEU A 54 -1.10 19.45 26.46
CA LEU A 54 -1.32 18.57 25.32
C LEU A 54 -0.56 17.22 25.43
N SER A 55 0.58 17.19 26.12
CA SER A 55 1.37 15.97 26.33
C SER A 55 0.63 14.92 27.17
N SER A 56 -0.38 15.29 27.97
CA SER A 56 -1.22 14.34 28.74
C SER A 56 -2.05 13.40 27.85
N TYR A 57 -2.19 13.72 26.57
CA TYR A 57 -2.88 12.91 25.57
C TYR A 57 -1.94 11.94 24.83
N THR A 58 -0.76 11.72 25.36
CA THR A 58 0.19 10.73 24.81
C THR A 58 0.37 9.55 25.74
N CYS A 59 0.78 8.42 25.19
CA CYS A 59 1.19 7.23 25.92
C CYS A 59 2.34 6.52 25.20
N HIS A 60 3.06 5.66 25.92
CA HIS A 60 4.05 4.77 25.29
C HIS A 60 3.36 3.50 24.79
N LYS A 61 3.55 3.17 23.52
CA LYS A 61 3.11 1.91 22.89
C LYS A 61 4.25 1.40 21.99
N ASP A 62 4.66 0.15 22.16
CA ASP A 62 5.72 -0.52 21.38
C ASP A 62 7.02 0.31 21.26
N GLY A 63 7.48 0.85 22.39
CA GLY A 63 8.73 1.62 22.46
C GLY A 63 8.65 3.05 21.89
N SER A 64 7.50 3.49 21.40
CA SER A 64 7.30 4.83 20.84
C SER A 64 6.31 5.63 21.66
N LEU A 65 6.48 6.96 21.71
CA LEU A 65 5.47 7.87 22.22
C LEU A 65 4.42 8.09 21.12
N VAL A 66 3.15 7.88 21.46
CA VAL A 66 2.03 7.97 20.50
C VAL A 66 0.88 8.77 21.08
N ILE A 67 -0.01 9.26 20.23
CA ILE A 67 -1.30 9.83 20.66
C ILE A 67 -2.12 8.70 21.28
N LYS A 68 -2.63 8.92 22.49
CA LYS A 68 -3.56 8.02 23.18
C LYS A 68 -4.94 8.14 22.53
N LEU A 69 -5.32 7.19 21.70
CA LEU A 69 -6.64 7.13 21.09
C LEU A 69 -7.74 6.84 22.12
N ASP A 70 -8.96 7.26 21.84
CA ASP A 70 -10.13 6.96 22.67
C ASP A 70 -10.58 5.47 22.50
N GLU A 71 -11.65 5.07 23.21
CA GLU A 71 -12.20 3.70 23.15
C GLU A 71 -12.73 3.31 21.75
N LYS A 72 -12.92 4.28 20.87
CA LYS A 72 -13.32 4.09 19.47
C LYS A 72 -12.12 4.22 18.52
N HIS A 73 -10.91 4.10 19.04
CA HIS A 73 -9.67 4.25 18.31
C HIS A 73 -9.50 5.59 17.56
N ARG A 74 -10.10 6.68 18.09
CA ARG A 74 -10.02 8.03 17.50
C ARG A 74 -9.06 8.92 18.26
N CYS A 75 -8.40 9.80 17.53
CA CYS A 75 -7.58 10.85 18.10
C CYS A 75 -8.41 11.79 18.98
N PRO A 76 -7.98 12.11 20.21
CA PRO A 76 -8.72 13.01 21.12
C PRO A 76 -8.83 14.44 20.58
N PHE A 77 -8.03 14.79 19.59
CA PHE A 77 -8.06 16.10 18.94
C PHE A 77 -8.93 16.14 17.67
N LEU A 78 -9.61 15.05 17.32
CA LEU A 78 -10.56 15.01 16.21
C LEU A 78 -11.90 15.59 16.63
N SER A 79 -12.37 16.62 15.91
CA SER A 79 -13.70 17.21 16.13
C SER A 79 -14.81 16.32 15.57
N LYS A 80 -16.07 16.65 15.88
CA LYS A 80 -17.24 16.00 15.30
C LYS A 80 -17.33 16.21 13.78
N ASP A 81 -16.80 17.33 13.30
CA ASP A 81 -16.77 17.72 11.88
C ASP A 81 -15.53 17.21 11.16
N LYS A 82 -14.85 16.21 11.71
CA LYS A 82 -13.62 15.60 11.17
C LYS A 82 -12.44 16.58 11.00
N LEU A 83 -12.43 17.69 11.72
CA LEU A 83 -11.34 18.66 11.73
C LEU A 83 -10.43 18.47 12.94
N CYS A 84 -9.16 18.87 12.81
CA CYS A 84 -8.18 18.77 13.89
C CYS A 84 -8.27 19.98 14.83
N HIS A 85 -8.64 19.78 16.08
CA HIS A 85 -8.66 20.84 17.10
C HIS A 85 -7.30 21.48 17.34
N LEU A 86 -6.19 20.75 17.19
CA LEU A 86 -4.85 21.32 17.32
C LEU A 86 -4.61 22.39 16.25
N VAL A 87 -4.94 22.07 14.98
CA VAL A 87 -4.78 23.00 13.86
C VAL A 87 -5.71 24.21 14.03
N MET A 88 -6.97 23.99 14.38
CA MET A 88 -7.92 25.09 14.58
C MET A 88 -7.54 26.03 15.73
N THR A 89 -6.85 25.52 16.77
CA THR A 89 -6.52 26.29 17.96
C THR A 89 -5.14 26.92 17.91
N TYR A 90 -4.15 26.20 17.37
CA TYR A 90 -2.72 26.54 17.48
C TYR A 90 -1.99 26.62 16.14
N SER A 91 -2.64 26.36 15.01
CA SER A 91 -2.06 26.19 13.67
C SER A 91 -1.36 24.84 13.46
N ASP A 92 -0.87 24.62 12.23
CA ASP A 92 -0.16 23.39 11.83
C ASP A 92 1.19 23.21 12.57
N GLU A 93 1.75 24.28 13.12
CA GLU A 93 3.04 24.26 13.80
C GLU A 93 3.09 23.39 15.07
N VAL A 94 1.94 22.98 15.58
CA VAL A 94 1.85 22.12 16.78
C VAL A 94 1.65 20.64 16.44
N LEU A 95 1.50 20.30 15.18
CA LEU A 95 1.37 18.92 14.75
C LEU A 95 2.65 18.13 15.03
N SER A 96 2.50 16.83 15.32
CA SER A 96 3.63 15.91 15.30
C SER A 96 4.17 15.78 13.87
N GLU A 97 5.44 15.38 13.75
CA GLU A 97 6.03 15.13 12.44
C GLU A 97 5.18 14.15 11.62
N THR A 98 4.68 13.09 12.25
CA THR A 98 3.75 12.14 11.64
C THR A 98 2.50 12.80 11.06
N CYS A 99 1.83 13.65 11.85
CA CYS A 99 0.62 14.34 11.39
C CYS A 99 0.91 15.39 10.31
N ALA A 100 2.05 16.08 10.41
CA ALA A 100 2.45 17.12 9.46
C ALA A 100 2.85 16.55 8.10
N LEU A 101 3.49 15.38 8.09
CA LEU A 101 3.96 14.73 6.87
C LEU A 101 2.89 13.88 6.18
N PHE A 102 2.01 13.21 6.95
CA PHE A 102 1.02 12.31 6.37
C PHE A 102 0.17 12.99 5.26
N PRO A 103 -0.02 12.35 4.13
CA PRO A 103 0.41 11.01 3.69
C PRO A 103 1.75 10.99 2.93
N ARG A 104 2.61 11.98 3.14
CA ARG A 104 3.92 12.04 2.47
C ARG A 104 4.88 11.06 3.08
N GLU A 105 5.57 10.34 2.22
CA GLU A 105 6.65 9.43 2.55
C GLU A 105 7.95 9.93 1.94
N ILE A 106 9.05 9.85 2.67
CA ILE A 106 10.35 10.39 2.26
C ILE A 106 11.43 9.36 2.55
N HIS A 107 12.03 8.83 1.50
CA HIS A 107 13.17 7.92 1.57
C HIS A 107 14.46 8.69 1.28
N ARG A 108 15.40 8.67 2.24
CA ARG A 108 16.66 9.40 2.15
C ARG A 108 17.79 8.46 1.76
N PHE A 109 18.23 8.57 0.52
CA PHE A 109 19.46 7.95 0.03
C PHE A 109 20.67 8.85 0.28
N SER A 110 21.88 8.31 0.15
CA SER A 110 23.11 9.10 0.34
C SER A 110 23.26 10.26 -0.65
N THR A 111 22.66 10.17 -1.84
CA THR A 111 22.81 11.11 -2.95
C THR A 111 21.57 11.96 -3.21
N HIS A 112 20.39 11.47 -2.83
CA HIS A 112 19.09 12.09 -3.14
C HIS A 112 18.01 11.73 -2.13
N GLU A 113 16.85 12.37 -2.25
CA GLU A 113 15.61 11.98 -1.59
C GLU A 113 14.58 11.52 -2.63
N GLU A 114 13.86 10.45 -2.33
CA GLU A 114 12.66 10.04 -3.04
C GLU A 114 11.43 10.34 -2.20
N ARG A 115 10.38 10.85 -2.84
CA ARG A 115 9.16 11.28 -2.16
C ARG A 115 7.95 10.66 -2.85
N THR A 116 7.06 10.08 -2.05
CA THR A 116 5.80 9.48 -2.50
C THR A 116 4.64 9.87 -1.58
N LEU A 117 3.46 9.38 -1.89
CA LEU A 117 2.28 9.51 -1.04
C LEU A 117 1.75 8.13 -0.71
N MET A 118 1.37 7.94 0.56
CA MET A 118 0.86 6.65 1.06
C MET A 118 -0.52 6.32 0.49
N PRO A 119 -0.75 5.06 0.05
CA PRO A 119 -2.02 4.61 -0.55
C PRO A 119 -3.19 4.57 0.42
N CYS A 120 -2.93 4.60 1.73
CA CYS A 120 -3.99 4.59 2.75
C CYS A 120 -4.76 5.93 2.86
N CYS A 121 -4.39 6.96 2.09
CA CYS A 121 -5.08 8.25 2.05
C CYS A 121 -6.07 8.29 0.89
N PRO A 122 -7.40 8.47 1.11
CA PRO A 122 -8.39 8.53 0.04
C PRO A 122 -8.11 9.61 -1.01
N ALA A 123 -7.63 10.79 -0.60
CA ALA A 123 -7.27 11.84 -1.53
C ALA A 123 -6.08 11.51 -2.45
N VAL A 124 -5.24 10.54 -2.07
CA VAL A 124 -4.18 10.00 -2.93
C VAL A 124 -4.79 9.06 -3.97
N ILE A 125 -5.72 8.20 -3.55
CA ILE A 125 -6.45 7.31 -4.47
C ILE A 125 -7.21 8.14 -5.51
N ASP A 126 -7.87 9.23 -5.11
CA ASP A 126 -8.57 10.13 -6.03
C ASP A 126 -7.62 10.68 -7.11
N LEU A 127 -6.40 11.08 -6.74
CA LEU A 127 -5.37 11.52 -7.71
C LEU A 127 -4.98 10.42 -8.69
N TRP A 128 -4.95 9.16 -8.23
CA TRP A 128 -4.61 8.01 -9.09
C TRP A 128 -5.74 7.59 -10.03
N CYS A 129 -6.97 8.02 -9.77
CA CYS A 129 -8.11 7.81 -10.68
C CYS A 129 -8.06 8.73 -11.91
N GLU A 130 -7.33 9.84 -11.87
CA GLU A 130 -7.40 10.86 -12.91
C GLU A 130 -6.66 10.48 -14.20
N LYS A 131 -5.47 9.90 -14.08
CA LYS A 131 -4.57 9.59 -15.21
C LYS A 131 -3.44 8.63 -14.80
N PRO A 132 -2.76 8.00 -15.77
CA PRO A 132 -1.51 7.29 -15.52
C PRO A 132 -0.48 8.21 -14.85
N VAL A 133 0.16 7.70 -13.80
CA VAL A 133 1.19 8.42 -13.04
C VAL A 133 2.55 8.25 -13.70
N THR A 134 3.35 9.31 -13.70
CA THR A 134 4.72 9.28 -14.22
C THR A 134 5.72 9.38 -13.07
N PHE A 135 6.66 8.44 -13.04
CA PHE A 135 7.76 8.42 -12.10
C PHE A 135 9.05 8.92 -12.74
N PRO A 136 9.87 9.69 -12.01
CA PRO A 136 11.15 10.14 -12.55
C PRO A 136 12.15 8.99 -12.62
N GLY A 137 12.80 8.81 -13.75
CA GLY A 137 13.96 7.92 -13.86
C GLY A 137 15.14 8.45 -13.04
N ILE A 138 15.79 7.59 -12.27
CA ILE A 138 16.91 7.96 -11.40
C ILE A 138 18.23 7.63 -12.08
N SER A 139 18.91 8.68 -12.58
CA SER A 139 20.25 8.58 -13.14
C SER A 139 21.27 8.86 -12.04
N GLU A 140 21.70 7.83 -11.33
CA GLU A 140 22.77 7.92 -10.34
C GLU A 140 24.14 7.63 -10.95
N PRO A 141 25.20 8.33 -10.50
CA PRO A 141 26.55 7.94 -10.85
C PRO A 141 26.81 6.50 -10.37
N ARG A 142 27.64 5.76 -11.08
CA ARG A 142 27.96 4.32 -10.91
C ARG A 142 28.20 3.97 -9.44
N ASN A 143 27.16 3.55 -8.74
CA ASN A 143 27.21 2.99 -7.41
C ASN A 143 26.48 1.62 -7.40
N ASN A 144 26.55 0.89 -6.31
CA ASN A 144 25.91 -0.42 -6.17
C ASN A 144 24.37 -0.38 -6.35
N LEU A 145 23.75 0.80 -6.23
CA LEU A 145 22.30 1.00 -6.37
C LEU A 145 21.89 1.31 -7.81
N SER A 146 22.80 1.72 -8.70
CA SER A 146 22.44 2.13 -10.08
C SER A 146 21.72 1.04 -10.86
N MET A 147 22.08 -0.23 -10.66
CA MET A 147 21.42 -1.37 -11.30
C MET A 147 20.03 -1.62 -10.68
N ALA A 148 19.90 -1.49 -9.37
CA ALA A 148 18.60 -1.63 -8.70
C ALA A 148 17.61 -0.57 -9.18
N PHE A 149 18.02 0.69 -9.33
CA PHE A 149 17.17 1.73 -9.91
C PHE A 149 16.76 1.42 -11.35
N SER A 150 17.69 0.89 -12.17
CA SER A 150 17.37 0.47 -13.54
C SER A 150 16.35 -0.68 -13.55
N ILE A 151 16.50 -1.67 -12.68
CA ILE A 151 15.54 -2.79 -12.54
C ILE A 151 14.18 -2.24 -12.11
N ARG A 152 14.14 -1.39 -11.08
CA ARG A 152 12.89 -0.76 -10.59
C ARG A 152 12.17 0.03 -11.68
N ASP A 153 12.91 0.84 -12.44
CA ASP A 153 12.34 1.64 -13.52
C ASP A 153 11.72 0.75 -14.62
N ASN A 154 12.32 -0.41 -14.92
CA ASN A 154 11.74 -1.36 -15.86
C ASN A 154 10.52 -2.10 -15.27
N LEU A 155 10.53 -2.45 -13.98
CA LEU A 155 9.36 -3.02 -13.30
C LEU A 155 8.18 -2.04 -13.29
N ILE A 156 8.43 -0.76 -13.01
CA ILE A 156 7.39 0.28 -13.08
C ILE A 156 6.81 0.39 -14.49
N LYS A 157 7.65 0.34 -15.53
CA LYS A 157 7.18 0.34 -16.92
C LYS A 157 6.32 -0.88 -17.23
N LEU A 158 6.77 -2.08 -16.78
CA LEU A 158 6.04 -3.32 -16.95
C LEU A 158 4.65 -3.27 -16.31
N ILE A 159 4.54 -2.80 -15.07
CA ILE A 159 3.25 -2.62 -14.38
C ILE A 159 2.37 -1.57 -15.07
N SER A 160 2.98 -0.53 -15.66
CA SER A 160 2.25 0.56 -16.32
C SER A 160 1.80 0.20 -17.74
N ASP A 161 2.25 -0.94 -18.30
CA ASP A 161 1.87 -1.40 -19.63
C ASP A 161 0.44 -1.94 -19.63
N GLN A 162 -0.47 -1.26 -20.33
CA GLN A 162 -1.88 -1.64 -20.44
C GLN A 162 -2.10 -2.82 -21.42
N GLY A 163 -1.07 -3.26 -22.15
CA GLY A 163 -1.11 -4.44 -23.02
C GLY A 163 -1.08 -5.76 -22.23
N LEU A 164 -0.66 -5.73 -20.96
CA LEU A 164 -0.61 -6.89 -20.06
C LEU A 164 -1.69 -6.75 -18.96
N SER A 165 -2.17 -7.86 -18.42
CA SER A 165 -2.93 -7.81 -17.18
C SER A 165 -2.00 -7.43 -16.01
N VAL A 166 -2.56 -6.83 -14.95
CA VAL A 166 -1.78 -6.48 -13.74
C VAL A 166 -1.15 -7.72 -13.13
N GLU A 167 -1.91 -8.82 -13.08
CA GLU A 167 -1.44 -10.11 -12.54
C GLU A 167 -0.26 -10.66 -13.33
N GLN A 168 -0.35 -10.60 -14.67
CA GLN A 168 0.75 -11.04 -15.52
C GLN A 168 2.00 -10.19 -15.29
N ALA A 169 1.86 -8.88 -15.28
CA ALA A 169 3.00 -7.98 -15.06
C ALA A 169 3.66 -8.20 -13.68
N LEU A 170 2.88 -8.51 -12.64
CA LEU A 170 3.41 -8.85 -11.31
C LEU A 170 4.19 -10.18 -11.32
N LEU A 171 3.67 -11.21 -11.99
CA LEU A 171 4.30 -12.52 -12.09
C LEU A 171 5.58 -12.45 -12.92
N ASP A 172 5.55 -11.77 -14.06
CA ASP A 172 6.75 -11.53 -14.90
C ASP A 172 7.82 -10.79 -14.12
N GLY A 173 7.42 -9.73 -13.40
CA GLY A 173 8.34 -8.96 -12.56
C GLY A 173 9.00 -9.79 -11.47
N LEU A 174 8.24 -10.64 -10.78
CA LEU A 174 8.79 -11.56 -9.76
C LEU A 174 9.73 -12.60 -10.40
N TYR A 175 9.34 -13.20 -11.51
CA TYR A 175 10.17 -14.16 -12.23
C TYR A 175 11.50 -13.54 -12.65
N ILE A 176 11.48 -12.35 -13.25
CA ILE A 176 12.68 -11.62 -13.66
C ILE A 176 13.59 -11.34 -12.45
N LEU A 177 13.05 -10.92 -11.31
CA LEU A 177 13.85 -10.71 -10.10
C LEU A 177 14.51 -12.00 -9.61
N LEU A 178 13.80 -13.13 -9.66
CA LEU A 178 14.33 -14.44 -9.29
C LEU A 178 15.46 -14.90 -10.24
N GLU A 179 15.30 -14.70 -11.54
CA GLU A 179 16.33 -15.04 -12.52
C GLU A 179 17.57 -14.12 -12.39
N LEU A 180 17.37 -12.82 -12.18
CA LEU A 180 18.47 -11.90 -11.89
C LEU A 180 19.22 -12.27 -10.60
N HIS A 181 18.52 -12.78 -9.59
CA HIS A 181 19.16 -13.27 -8.37
C HIS A 181 20.01 -14.52 -8.60
N LYS A 182 19.57 -15.45 -9.44
CA LYS A 182 20.33 -16.67 -9.79
C LYS A 182 21.56 -16.36 -10.63
N ASN A 183 21.46 -15.41 -11.56
CA ASN A 183 22.46 -15.13 -12.59
C ASN A 183 23.39 -13.96 -12.20
N GLN A 184 24.07 -14.08 -11.07
CA GLN A 184 25.07 -13.11 -10.61
C GLN A 184 26.43 -13.31 -11.29
N PRO A 185 27.23 -12.25 -11.58
CA PRO A 185 26.89 -10.83 -11.37
C PRO A 185 25.92 -10.27 -12.43
N ILE A 186 25.01 -9.39 -12.01
CA ILE A 186 24.06 -8.75 -12.91
C ILE A 186 24.78 -7.71 -13.78
N THR A 187 24.44 -7.69 -15.07
CA THR A 187 24.93 -6.70 -16.04
C THR A 187 23.76 -5.96 -16.67
N ASN A 188 24.03 -4.80 -17.27
CA ASN A 188 23.00 -4.09 -18.05
C ASN A 188 22.46 -4.93 -19.22
N ALA A 189 23.28 -5.80 -19.79
CA ALA A 189 22.84 -6.71 -20.85
C ALA A 189 21.79 -7.71 -20.30
N HIS A 190 22.02 -8.28 -19.12
CA HIS A 190 21.04 -9.17 -18.47
C HIS A 190 19.72 -8.43 -18.21
N ILE A 191 19.78 -7.18 -17.73
CA ILE A 191 18.55 -6.38 -17.49
C ILE A 191 17.80 -6.15 -18.80
N GLN A 192 18.50 -5.76 -19.88
CA GLN A 192 17.89 -5.54 -21.19
C GLN A 192 17.29 -6.82 -21.78
N GLU A 193 17.94 -7.96 -21.61
CA GLU A 193 17.48 -9.28 -22.08
C GLU A 193 16.19 -9.69 -21.37
N TYR A 194 16.19 -9.66 -20.03
CA TYR A 194 15.03 -10.09 -19.23
C TYR A 194 13.79 -9.18 -19.39
N PHE A 195 13.97 -7.90 -19.65
CA PHE A 195 12.88 -6.97 -19.93
C PHE A 195 12.64 -6.75 -21.43
N SER A 196 13.16 -7.62 -22.32
CA SER A 196 12.89 -7.54 -23.74
C SER A 196 11.51 -8.07 -24.09
N ASP A 197 10.92 -7.54 -25.16
CA ASP A 197 9.61 -8.03 -25.69
C ASP A 197 9.65 -9.54 -25.98
N GLN A 198 10.81 -10.06 -26.43
CA GLN A 198 10.96 -11.48 -26.69
C GLN A 198 10.79 -12.30 -25.40
N THR A 199 11.52 -11.95 -24.33
CA THR A 199 11.44 -12.66 -23.05
C THR A 199 10.05 -12.57 -22.44
N LEU A 200 9.42 -11.38 -22.48
CA LEU A 200 8.07 -11.17 -21.95
C LEU A 200 7.04 -12.00 -22.74
N ASN A 201 7.14 -12.10 -24.07
CA ASN A 201 6.28 -12.95 -24.87
C ASN A 201 6.49 -14.45 -24.58
N GLU A 202 7.73 -14.89 -24.35
CA GLU A 202 8.02 -16.28 -23.95
C GLU A 202 7.42 -16.60 -22.57
N LEU A 203 7.49 -15.68 -21.60
CA LEU A 203 6.86 -15.83 -20.30
C LEU A 203 5.33 -15.89 -20.40
N ASN A 204 4.72 -15.01 -21.18
CA ASN A 204 3.27 -15.02 -21.42
C ASN A 204 2.83 -16.38 -22.00
N THR A 205 3.54 -16.88 -23.00
CA THR A 205 3.24 -18.18 -23.61
C THR A 205 3.37 -19.33 -22.59
N ALA A 206 4.43 -19.32 -21.78
CA ALA A 206 4.63 -20.34 -20.75
C ALA A 206 3.54 -20.33 -19.67
N MET A 207 2.96 -19.16 -19.38
CA MET A 207 1.90 -19.03 -18.37
C MET A 207 0.53 -19.44 -18.89
N GLU A 208 0.26 -19.37 -20.19
CA GLU A 208 -0.99 -19.89 -20.79
C GLU A 208 -1.23 -21.38 -20.53
N ASP A 209 -0.14 -22.14 -20.34
CA ASP A 209 -0.19 -23.58 -20.05
C ASP A 209 -0.47 -23.88 -18.55
N ILE A 210 -0.45 -22.88 -17.68
CA ILE A 210 -0.68 -23.04 -16.24
C ILE A 210 -2.17 -22.90 -15.93
N HIS A 211 -2.81 -24.02 -15.63
CA HIS A 211 -4.21 -24.05 -15.22
C HIS A 211 -4.34 -24.30 -13.71
N ILE A 212 -4.66 -23.27 -12.95
CA ILE A 212 -5.02 -23.38 -11.55
C ILE A 212 -6.56 -23.30 -11.46
N PRO A 213 -7.22 -24.27 -10.80
CA PRO A 213 -8.66 -24.18 -10.57
C PRO A 213 -9.01 -22.88 -9.85
N TYR A 214 -10.00 -22.16 -10.34
CA TYR A 214 -10.41 -20.89 -9.76
C TYR A 214 -10.81 -21.02 -8.28
N GLU A 215 -11.46 -22.11 -7.96
CA GLU A 215 -11.94 -22.44 -6.63
C GLU A 215 -10.80 -22.53 -5.61
N ASP A 216 -9.71 -23.21 -5.98
CA ASP A 216 -8.54 -23.35 -5.11
C ASP A 216 -7.89 -21.99 -4.84
N THR A 217 -7.69 -21.20 -5.90
CA THR A 217 -7.17 -19.83 -5.79
C THR A 217 -8.07 -18.96 -4.90
N PHE A 218 -9.38 -19.08 -5.05
CA PHE A 218 -10.33 -18.31 -4.26
C PHE A 218 -10.26 -18.65 -2.77
N ILE A 219 -10.13 -19.94 -2.42
CA ILE A 219 -10.00 -20.40 -1.03
C ILE A 219 -8.68 -19.88 -0.44
N GLU A 220 -7.58 -20.06 -1.15
CA GLU A 220 -6.27 -19.57 -0.70
C GLU A 220 -6.26 -18.05 -0.48
N CYS A 221 -6.87 -17.27 -1.39
CA CYS A 221 -7.02 -15.82 -1.21
C CYS A 221 -7.88 -15.46 0.02
N ASN A 222 -8.92 -16.23 0.31
CA ASN A 222 -9.73 -16.05 1.52
C ASN A 222 -8.93 -16.34 2.80
N GLU A 223 -8.15 -17.41 2.83
CA GLU A 223 -7.29 -17.76 3.95
C GLU A 223 -6.23 -16.68 4.16
N LEU A 224 -5.54 -16.27 3.11
CA LEU A 224 -4.57 -15.19 3.15
C LEU A 224 -5.16 -13.90 3.76
N LEU A 225 -6.34 -13.49 3.31
CA LEU A 225 -7.02 -12.29 3.85
C LEU A 225 -7.36 -12.43 5.33
N GLN A 226 -7.82 -13.61 5.75
CA GLN A 226 -8.12 -13.88 7.14
C GLN A 226 -6.86 -13.82 8.02
N ASP A 227 -5.74 -14.37 7.56
CA ASP A 227 -4.46 -14.33 8.25
C ASP A 227 -3.90 -12.92 8.38
N LEU A 228 -3.91 -12.14 7.30
CA LEU A 228 -3.48 -10.73 7.32
C LEU A 228 -4.33 -9.87 8.28
N SER A 229 -5.62 -10.20 8.41
CA SER A 229 -6.54 -9.45 9.27
C SER A 229 -6.48 -9.80 10.76
N VAL A 230 -5.79 -10.88 11.15
CA VAL A 230 -5.79 -11.41 12.54
C VAL A 230 -5.43 -10.34 13.57
N ASN A 231 -4.39 -9.57 13.33
CA ASN A 231 -3.93 -8.56 14.29
C ASN A 231 -4.89 -7.38 14.38
N TYR A 232 -5.45 -6.93 13.26
CA TYR A 232 -6.46 -5.87 13.23
C TYR A 232 -7.72 -6.28 14.00
N ARG A 233 -8.17 -7.53 13.83
CA ARG A 233 -9.31 -8.09 14.57
C ARG A 233 -9.07 -8.17 16.06
N LYS A 234 -7.87 -8.63 16.49
CA LYS A 234 -7.49 -8.71 17.92
C LYS A 234 -7.48 -7.34 18.58
N GLU A 235 -7.05 -6.31 17.87
CA GLU A 235 -7.00 -4.93 18.36
C GLU A 235 -8.31 -4.17 18.15
N GLY A 236 -9.32 -4.75 17.47
CA GLY A 236 -10.59 -4.10 17.16
C GLY A 236 -10.49 -2.95 16.17
N LEU A 237 -9.45 -2.98 15.31
CA LEU A 237 -9.19 -1.92 14.32
C LEU A 237 -9.93 -2.21 13.01
N TYR A 238 -10.30 -1.16 12.31
CA TYR A 238 -10.96 -1.20 10.99
C TYR A 238 -12.21 -2.07 10.93
N THR A 239 -12.87 -2.29 12.07
CA THR A 239 -14.01 -3.22 12.20
C THR A 239 -15.14 -2.92 11.22
N ALA A 240 -15.43 -1.63 10.97
CA ALA A 240 -16.48 -1.21 10.04
C ALA A 240 -16.24 -1.69 8.60
N PHE A 241 -14.98 -1.83 8.19
CA PHE A 241 -14.59 -2.27 6.84
C PHE A 241 -14.32 -3.77 6.79
N LEU A 242 -13.61 -4.31 7.79
CA LEU A 242 -13.18 -5.70 7.78
C LEU A 242 -14.32 -6.66 8.13
N GLN A 243 -15.24 -6.31 9.04
CA GLN A 243 -16.26 -7.24 9.50
C GLN A 243 -17.18 -7.77 8.37
N PRO A 244 -17.74 -6.93 7.47
CA PRO A 244 -18.54 -7.41 6.34
C PRO A 244 -17.76 -8.35 5.43
N VAL A 245 -16.53 -7.97 5.08
CA VAL A 245 -15.64 -8.74 4.19
C VAL A 245 -15.29 -10.10 4.80
N LEU A 246 -14.90 -10.13 6.06
CA LEU A 246 -14.53 -11.38 6.75
C LEU A 246 -15.74 -12.28 7.02
N THR A 247 -16.92 -11.71 7.24
CA THR A 247 -18.17 -12.48 7.35
C THR A 247 -18.45 -13.21 6.03
N GLU A 248 -18.28 -12.53 4.92
CA GLU A 248 -18.48 -13.10 3.59
C GLU A 248 -17.40 -14.15 3.25
N ALA A 249 -16.13 -13.87 3.60
CA ALA A 249 -15.06 -14.86 3.48
C ALA A 249 -15.37 -16.17 4.22
N CYS A 250 -15.81 -16.06 5.48
CA CYS A 250 -16.22 -17.21 6.29
C CYS A 250 -17.44 -17.94 5.69
N ARG A 251 -18.40 -17.20 5.14
CA ARG A 251 -19.58 -17.79 4.47
C ARG A 251 -19.15 -18.68 3.31
N TYR A 252 -18.28 -18.19 2.43
CA TYR A 252 -17.77 -18.98 1.31
C TYR A 252 -16.96 -20.19 1.78
N SER A 253 -16.05 -20.04 2.74
CA SER A 253 -15.27 -21.16 3.27
C SER A 253 -16.17 -22.28 3.85
N ASN A 254 -17.25 -21.93 4.57
CA ASN A 254 -18.19 -22.90 5.13
C ASN A 254 -19.00 -23.62 4.03
N ILE A 255 -19.40 -22.93 2.99
CA ILE A 255 -20.16 -23.53 1.90
C ILE A 255 -19.29 -24.51 1.11
N TYR A 256 -18.04 -24.17 0.84
CA TYR A 256 -17.08 -25.07 0.19
C TYR A 256 -16.87 -26.37 0.97
N SER A 257 -16.93 -26.31 2.30
CA SER A 257 -16.76 -27.48 3.17
C SER A 257 -17.97 -28.42 3.20
N GLN A 258 -19.16 -27.98 2.75
CA GLN A 258 -20.43 -28.67 3.01
C GLN A 258 -21.23 -29.08 1.76
N SER A 259 -20.88 -28.65 0.56
CA SER A 259 -21.76 -28.74 -0.61
C SER A 259 -21.21 -29.57 -1.78
N ASP A 260 -22.14 -30.14 -2.59
CA ASP A 260 -21.86 -30.55 -3.96
C ASP A 260 -21.39 -29.36 -4.78
N ASN A 261 -20.09 -29.33 -5.08
CA ASN A 261 -19.33 -28.17 -5.58
C ASN A 261 -19.81 -27.53 -6.91
N ASN A 262 -20.59 -28.23 -7.75
CA ASN A 262 -20.85 -27.77 -9.12
C ASN A 262 -21.76 -26.53 -9.26
N SER A 263 -22.82 -26.43 -8.47
CA SER A 263 -23.77 -25.30 -8.58
C SER A 263 -23.22 -24.01 -8.03
N MET A 264 -22.43 -24.11 -6.94
CA MET A 264 -21.78 -22.99 -6.29
C MET A 264 -20.63 -22.44 -7.13
N SER A 265 -19.82 -23.33 -7.70
CA SER A 265 -18.73 -22.98 -8.61
C SER A 265 -19.24 -22.11 -9.76
N LEU A 266 -20.38 -22.45 -10.39
CA LEU A 266 -20.95 -21.67 -11.48
C LEU A 266 -21.39 -20.26 -11.04
N THR A 267 -22.01 -20.16 -9.87
CA THR A 267 -22.44 -18.87 -9.32
C THR A 267 -21.24 -17.97 -9.00
N LEU A 268 -20.22 -18.55 -8.34
CA LEU A 268 -18.99 -17.82 -7.99
C LEU A 268 -18.24 -17.35 -9.24
N GLN A 269 -18.11 -18.21 -10.26
CA GLN A 269 -17.50 -17.84 -11.55
C GLN A 269 -18.27 -16.72 -12.27
N THR A 270 -19.59 -16.73 -12.18
CA THR A 270 -20.43 -15.68 -12.76
C THR A 270 -20.23 -14.34 -12.07
N LEU A 271 -20.24 -14.33 -10.73
CA LEU A 271 -19.94 -13.14 -9.93
C LEU A 271 -18.53 -12.62 -10.19
N GLN A 272 -17.56 -13.52 -10.32
CA GLN A 272 -16.18 -13.15 -10.64
C GLN A 272 -16.05 -12.46 -12.00
N LYS A 273 -16.72 -12.97 -13.02
CA LYS A 273 -16.73 -12.34 -14.35
C LYS A 273 -17.33 -10.93 -14.30
N GLN A 274 -18.44 -10.76 -13.59
CA GLN A 274 -19.08 -9.45 -13.40
C GLN A 274 -18.17 -8.49 -12.64
N PHE A 275 -17.56 -8.97 -11.56
CA PHE A 275 -16.59 -8.20 -10.77
C PHE A 275 -15.37 -7.79 -11.60
N CYS A 276 -14.77 -8.69 -12.36
CA CYS A 276 -13.63 -8.37 -13.24
C CYS A 276 -14.03 -7.35 -14.32
N SER A 277 -15.23 -7.44 -14.88
CA SER A 277 -15.74 -6.44 -15.83
C SER A 277 -15.88 -5.05 -15.19
N MET A 278 -16.39 -4.98 -13.97
CA MET A 278 -16.49 -3.73 -13.22
C MET A 278 -15.09 -3.19 -12.84
N LEU A 279 -14.19 -4.08 -12.43
CA LEU A 279 -12.86 -3.71 -11.99
C LEU A 279 -11.99 -3.15 -13.12
N ALA A 280 -12.27 -3.51 -14.36
CA ALA A 280 -11.56 -3.00 -15.53
C ALA A 280 -11.61 -1.47 -15.64
N ASP A 281 -12.67 -0.83 -15.18
CA ASP A 281 -12.79 0.64 -15.12
C ASP A 281 -11.79 1.28 -14.14
N TYR A 282 -11.24 0.49 -13.21
CA TYR A 282 -10.29 0.90 -12.19
C TYR A 282 -8.87 0.39 -12.42
N ASP A 283 -8.56 -0.18 -13.58
CA ASP A 283 -7.23 -0.72 -13.91
C ASP A 283 -6.12 0.31 -13.69
N ILE A 284 -6.36 1.55 -14.09
CA ILE A 284 -5.43 2.67 -13.91
C ILE A 284 -5.07 2.91 -12.43
N VAL A 285 -6.03 2.76 -11.52
CA VAL A 285 -5.80 2.98 -10.07
C VAL A 285 -4.87 1.90 -9.52
N PHE A 286 -5.08 0.65 -9.91
CA PHE A 286 -4.23 -0.46 -9.49
C PHE A 286 -2.81 -0.34 -10.03
N ARG A 287 -2.65 0.05 -11.30
CA ARG A 287 -1.33 0.27 -11.89
C ARG A 287 -0.60 1.42 -11.21
N ASN A 288 -1.28 2.53 -10.96
CA ASN A 288 -0.72 3.68 -10.26
C ASN A 288 -0.34 3.32 -8.81
N TYR A 289 -1.18 2.56 -8.10
CA TYR A 289 -0.88 2.02 -6.77
C TYR A 289 0.38 1.16 -6.79
N LEU A 290 0.43 0.14 -7.64
CA LEU A 290 1.56 -0.78 -7.71
C LEU A 290 2.86 -0.10 -8.14
N ALA A 291 2.78 0.82 -9.09
CA ALA A 291 3.94 1.61 -9.50
C ALA A 291 4.44 2.53 -8.37
N ASN A 292 3.54 3.08 -7.54
CA ASN A 292 3.90 3.82 -6.34
C ASN A 292 4.62 2.94 -5.32
N GLU A 293 4.09 1.75 -5.03
CA GLU A 293 4.73 0.80 -4.09
C GLU A 293 6.10 0.34 -4.58
N LEU A 294 6.23 0.07 -5.88
CA LEU A 294 7.54 -0.23 -6.48
C LEU A 294 8.52 0.95 -6.35
N PHE A 295 8.05 2.18 -6.54
CA PHE A 295 8.92 3.35 -6.43
C PHE A 295 9.33 3.62 -4.98
N SER A 296 8.41 3.49 -4.02
CA SER A 296 8.69 3.79 -2.61
C SER A 296 9.45 2.68 -1.91
N ASP A 297 9.02 1.43 -2.05
CA ASP A 297 9.39 0.35 -1.13
C ASP A 297 10.40 -0.67 -1.68
N LEU A 298 10.54 -0.75 -3.02
CA LEU A 298 11.32 -1.83 -3.64
C LEU A 298 12.82 -1.75 -3.32
N ILE A 299 13.36 -0.56 -3.03
CA ILE A 299 14.78 -0.35 -2.76
C ILE A 299 14.97 0.27 -1.38
N SER A 300 15.68 -0.44 -0.48
CA SER A 300 16.05 0.12 0.80
C SER A 300 17.29 1.02 0.71
N PRO A 301 17.28 2.23 1.28
CA PRO A 301 18.47 3.08 1.38
C PRO A 301 19.63 2.44 2.14
N GLU A 302 19.36 1.45 2.99
CA GLU A 302 20.33 0.79 3.88
C GLU A 302 21.02 -0.44 3.24
N ALA A 303 20.61 -0.84 2.03
CA ALA A 303 21.12 -2.04 1.39
C ALA A 303 22.60 -1.89 0.96
N SER A 304 23.46 -2.85 1.35
CA SER A 304 24.92 -2.71 1.28
C SER A 304 25.61 -3.48 0.15
N SER A 305 24.94 -4.41 -0.52
CA SER A 305 25.50 -5.20 -1.63
C SER A 305 24.45 -5.53 -2.68
N THR A 306 24.85 -5.70 -3.94
CA THR A 306 23.94 -6.01 -5.06
C THR A 306 23.07 -7.24 -4.78
N LYS A 307 23.65 -8.32 -4.27
CA LYS A 307 22.91 -9.54 -3.94
C LYS A 307 21.84 -9.27 -2.88
N LYS A 308 22.18 -8.59 -1.79
CA LYS A 308 21.21 -8.23 -0.72
C LYS A 308 20.14 -7.26 -1.22
N ILE A 309 20.48 -6.39 -2.17
CA ILE A 309 19.51 -5.48 -2.80
C ILE A 309 18.45 -6.30 -3.55
N ILE A 310 18.88 -7.27 -4.38
CA ILE A 310 17.94 -8.10 -5.15
C ILE A 310 17.12 -9.01 -4.22
N GLU A 311 17.71 -9.60 -3.19
CA GLU A 311 16.97 -10.35 -2.17
C GLU A 311 15.90 -9.50 -1.50
N HIS A 312 16.21 -8.25 -1.16
CA HIS A 312 15.25 -7.30 -0.64
C HIS A 312 14.13 -6.98 -1.65
N MET A 313 14.49 -6.73 -2.92
CA MET A 313 13.53 -6.46 -3.99
C MET A 313 12.55 -7.64 -4.19
N ILE A 314 13.05 -8.88 -4.13
CA ILE A 314 12.20 -10.09 -4.21
C ILE A 314 11.20 -10.12 -3.06
N ILE A 315 11.67 -9.92 -1.82
CA ILE A 315 10.81 -9.93 -0.64
C ILE A 315 9.75 -8.82 -0.74
N LYS A 316 10.15 -7.62 -1.15
CA LYS A 316 9.21 -6.50 -1.31
C LYS A 316 8.21 -6.74 -2.43
N MET A 317 8.66 -7.29 -3.56
CA MET A 317 7.77 -7.67 -4.66
C MET A 317 6.72 -8.69 -4.21
N GLN A 318 7.12 -9.72 -3.44
CA GLN A 318 6.19 -10.67 -2.85
C GLN A 318 5.17 -10.00 -1.92
N TRP A 319 5.61 -9.05 -1.06
CA TRP A 319 4.69 -8.30 -0.21
C TRP A 319 3.70 -7.46 -1.01
N ILE A 320 4.15 -6.75 -2.03
CA ILE A 320 3.28 -5.96 -2.93
C ILE A 320 2.23 -6.87 -3.59
N MET A 321 2.63 -8.06 -4.05
CA MET A 321 1.72 -9.04 -4.63
C MET A 321 0.69 -9.57 -3.61
N ILE A 322 1.12 -9.84 -2.37
CA ILE A 322 0.25 -10.27 -1.27
C ILE A 322 -0.78 -9.18 -0.94
N GLU A 323 -0.35 -7.93 -0.82
CA GLU A 323 -1.23 -6.79 -0.55
C GLU A 323 -2.23 -6.56 -1.69
N TYR A 324 -1.77 -6.58 -2.93
CA TYR A 324 -2.65 -6.50 -4.10
C TYR A 324 -3.71 -7.61 -4.10
N THR A 325 -3.31 -8.84 -3.82
CA THR A 325 -4.22 -10.00 -3.75
C THR A 325 -5.25 -9.81 -2.63
N ALA A 326 -4.83 -9.37 -1.44
CA ALA A 326 -5.73 -9.12 -0.32
C ALA A 326 -6.71 -7.98 -0.59
N ILE A 327 -6.25 -6.89 -1.22
CA ILE A 327 -7.11 -5.77 -1.63
C ILE A 327 -8.16 -6.27 -2.64
N ARG A 328 -7.73 -6.97 -3.68
CA ARG A 328 -8.62 -7.48 -4.72
C ARG A 328 -9.64 -8.46 -4.17
N GLN A 329 -9.22 -9.37 -3.30
CA GLN A 329 -10.11 -10.31 -2.61
C GLN A 329 -11.12 -9.60 -1.71
N SER A 330 -10.68 -8.58 -0.96
CA SER A 330 -11.56 -7.76 -0.13
C SER A 330 -12.62 -7.04 -0.94
N LEU A 331 -12.25 -6.47 -2.09
CA LEU A 331 -13.16 -5.80 -3.00
C LEU A 331 -14.16 -6.78 -3.63
N PHE A 332 -13.71 -7.98 -3.99
CA PHE A 332 -14.61 -9.04 -4.50
C PHE A 332 -15.63 -9.47 -3.45
N LEU A 333 -15.20 -9.71 -2.22
CA LEU A 333 -16.10 -10.10 -1.12
C LEU A 333 -17.09 -8.99 -0.78
N TRP A 334 -16.64 -7.72 -0.78
CA TRP A 334 -17.52 -6.58 -0.62
C TRP A 334 -18.54 -6.47 -1.76
N TYR A 335 -18.12 -6.67 -3.00
CA TYR A 335 -19.00 -6.70 -4.16
C TYR A 335 -20.03 -7.83 -4.02
N SER A 336 -19.59 -9.04 -3.75
CA SER A 336 -20.45 -10.21 -3.57
C SER A 336 -21.48 -10.07 -2.44
N HIS A 337 -21.14 -9.36 -1.37
CA HIS A 337 -22.05 -9.09 -0.25
C HIS A 337 -23.19 -8.14 -0.63
N ASN A 338 -22.96 -7.27 -1.62
CA ASN A 338 -23.91 -6.23 -2.05
C ASN A 338 -24.59 -6.57 -3.39
N ALA A 339 -24.22 -7.67 -4.06
CA ALA A 339 -24.82 -8.13 -5.31
C ALA A 339 -26.04 -9.01 -5.05
#